data_372f469c8b2f74c1513ac226861ad4f6
#
_entry.id   372f469c8b2f74c1513ac226861ad4f6
#
_cell.length_a   1.000
_cell.length_b   1.000
_cell.length_c   1.000
_cell.angle_alpha   90.00
_cell.angle_beta   90.00
_cell.angle_gamma   90.00
#
_symmetry.space_group_name_H-M   'P 1'
#
loop_
_entity.id
_entity.type
_entity.pdbx_description
1 polymer ?
#
loop_
_entity_poly.entity_id
_entity_poly.type
_entity_poly.pdbx_seq_one_letter_code
_entity_poly.pdbx_strand_id
1 'polypeptide(L)'
;NIEIKNIHAIQSLVAYHSDKVISIAGKADNLKAKEILELAHKKNIKINIKDNKLIAYCKEPSVKDLKSSDYNLGKLVLILDEVQDTRNLGSCLRSASFFGVDSVIIPKNNSAEYSNPAVIETSTGGVFNLDLYKATNIAETIKKLQENEYWVSGFSEHADEMVENKDFSEKNVLVFGNEEKGIR
;
A
#
# COMPACT_ATOMS: atom_id res chain seq x y z
N ASN A 1 -10.87 13.08 3.13
CA ASN A 1 -9.99 12.89 4.31
C ASN A 1 -10.32 11.54 4.95
N ILE A 2 -9.32 10.77 5.25
CA ILE A 2 -9.43 9.43 5.83
C ILE A 2 -9.13 9.49 7.33
N GLU A 3 -10.00 8.87 8.15
CA GLU A 3 -9.80 8.75 9.60
C GLU A 3 -8.98 7.52 9.94
N ILE A 4 -7.89 7.71 10.68
CA ILE A 4 -7.02 6.65 11.18
C ILE A 4 -7.10 6.64 12.71
N LYS A 5 -7.45 5.49 13.28
CA LYS A 5 -7.67 5.32 14.72
C LYS A 5 -6.64 4.44 15.41
N ASN A 6 -5.94 3.61 14.65
CA ASN A 6 -4.89 2.75 15.18
C ASN A 6 -3.68 3.59 15.60
N ILE A 7 -3.33 3.56 16.88
CA ILE A 7 -2.25 4.39 17.46
C ILE A 7 -0.87 4.11 16.85
N HIS A 8 -0.58 2.88 16.43
CA HIS A 8 0.69 2.53 15.78
C HIS A 8 0.75 3.10 14.36
N ALA A 9 -0.38 3.05 13.63
CA ALA A 9 -0.47 3.66 12.31
C ALA A 9 -0.37 5.19 12.40
N ILE A 10 -1.04 5.82 13.38
CA ILE A 10 -0.91 7.27 13.63
C ILE A 10 0.55 7.63 13.91
N GLN A 11 1.23 6.90 14.79
CA GLN A 11 2.65 7.13 15.09
C GLN A 11 3.51 7.07 13.83
N SER A 12 3.34 6.03 13.01
CA SER A 12 4.08 5.87 11.76
C SER A 12 3.80 6.99 10.76
N LEU A 13 2.53 7.37 10.58
CA LEU A 13 2.13 8.47 9.71
C LEU A 13 2.77 9.80 10.14
N VAL A 14 2.73 10.12 11.43
CA VAL A 14 3.35 11.34 11.95
C VAL A 14 4.87 11.30 11.80
N ALA A 15 5.49 10.14 12.02
CA ALA A 15 6.94 10.00 11.94
C ALA A 15 7.48 10.11 10.51
N TYR A 16 6.86 9.41 9.56
CA TYR A 16 7.40 9.19 8.23
C TYR A 16 6.60 9.81 7.08
N HIS A 17 5.33 10.17 7.32
CA HIS A 17 4.41 10.70 6.31
C HIS A 17 3.66 11.95 6.79
N SER A 18 4.37 12.83 7.51
CA SER A 18 3.75 14.02 8.10
C SER A 18 3.10 14.95 7.07
N ASP A 19 3.57 14.95 5.82
CA ASP A 19 2.99 15.66 4.67
C ASP A 19 1.63 15.09 4.20
N LYS A 20 1.32 13.86 4.60
CA LYS A 20 0.04 13.20 4.36
C LYS A 20 -0.95 13.41 5.50
N VAL A 21 -0.48 13.78 6.69
CA VAL A 21 -1.36 14.05 7.84
C VAL A 21 -1.87 15.49 7.77
N ILE A 22 -3.19 15.64 7.76
CA ILE A 22 -3.88 16.95 7.71
C ILE A 22 -4.02 17.53 9.10
N SER A 23 -4.45 16.69 10.05
CA SER A 23 -4.61 17.08 11.45
C SER A 23 -4.72 15.86 12.35
N ILE A 24 -4.51 16.06 13.63
CA ILE A 24 -4.77 15.07 14.69
C ILE A 24 -5.82 15.66 15.63
N ALA A 25 -6.84 14.87 15.95
CA ALA A 25 -7.80 15.18 17.01
C ALA A 25 -7.55 14.26 18.21
N GLY A 26 -7.75 14.78 19.43
CA GLY A 26 -7.74 13.98 20.64
C GLY A 26 -6.80 14.50 21.73
N LYS A 27 -6.80 13.78 22.86
CA LYS A 27 -5.98 14.06 24.03
C LYS A 27 -4.95 12.95 24.27
N ALA A 28 -3.89 13.30 24.99
CA ALA A 28 -2.90 12.35 25.49
C ALA A 28 -3.47 11.62 26.71
N ASP A 29 -4.07 10.45 26.49
CA ASP A 29 -4.58 9.56 27.54
C ASP A 29 -3.52 8.59 28.06
N ASN A 30 -2.39 8.46 27.36
CA ASN A 30 -1.27 7.63 27.72
C ASN A 30 0.06 8.19 27.18
N LEU A 31 1.18 7.59 27.61
CA LEU A 31 2.52 8.04 27.23
C LEU A 31 2.72 8.08 25.72
N LYS A 32 2.26 7.05 25.01
CA LYS A 32 2.40 6.96 23.55
C LYS A 32 1.63 8.05 22.81
N ALA A 33 0.42 8.37 23.27
CA ALA A 33 -0.37 9.48 22.73
C ALA A 33 0.34 10.82 22.94
N LYS A 34 0.97 11.01 24.10
CA LYS A 34 1.77 12.21 24.39
C LYS A 34 2.95 12.35 23.44
N GLU A 35 3.73 11.27 23.23
CA GLU A 35 4.87 11.26 22.29
C GLU A 35 4.44 11.59 20.86
N ILE A 36 3.29 11.04 20.42
CA ILE A 36 2.74 11.32 19.09
C ILE A 36 2.36 12.81 18.95
N LEU A 37 1.70 13.40 19.95
CA LEU A 37 1.31 14.82 19.92
C LEU A 37 2.53 15.74 19.96
N GLU A 38 3.56 15.41 20.74
CA GLU A 38 4.82 16.16 20.77
C GLU A 38 5.53 16.12 19.41
N LEU A 39 5.57 14.93 18.77
CA LEU A 39 6.14 14.78 17.43
C LEU A 39 5.33 15.54 16.38
N ALA A 40 4.00 15.46 16.46
CA ALA A 40 3.10 16.18 15.56
C ALA A 40 3.30 17.71 15.67
N HIS A 41 3.45 18.22 16.89
CA HIS A 41 3.77 19.63 17.12
C HIS A 41 5.11 20.02 16.47
N LYS A 42 6.17 19.22 16.67
CA LYS A 42 7.49 19.45 16.04
C LYS A 42 7.42 19.45 14.50
N LYS A 43 6.48 18.72 13.93
CA LYS A 43 6.25 18.64 12.48
C LYS A 43 5.20 19.62 11.95
N ASN A 44 4.75 20.57 12.79
CA ASN A 44 3.74 21.59 12.47
C ASN A 44 2.40 20.99 11.98
N ILE A 45 2.04 19.80 12.46
CA ILE A 45 0.73 19.19 12.19
C ILE A 45 -0.31 19.87 13.10
N LYS A 46 -1.46 20.23 12.52
CA LYS A 46 -2.57 20.84 13.26
C LYS A 46 -3.13 19.84 14.29
N ILE A 47 -3.22 20.27 15.55
CA ILE A 47 -3.76 19.48 16.65
C ILE A 47 -5.06 20.13 17.16
N ASN A 48 -6.12 19.34 17.26
CA ASN A 48 -7.43 19.74 17.78
C ASN A 48 -7.76 18.92 19.04
N ILE A 49 -7.82 19.58 20.20
CA ILE A 49 -8.07 18.91 21.48
C ILE A 49 -9.60 18.85 21.72
N LYS A 50 -10.29 17.90 21.09
CA LYS A 50 -11.75 17.75 21.22
C LYS A 50 -12.22 16.37 21.68
N ASP A 51 -11.45 15.32 21.40
CA ASP A 51 -11.83 13.92 21.62
C ASP A 51 -10.98 13.25 22.71
N ASN A 52 -11.50 12.17 23.30
CA ASN A 52 -10.78 11.42 24.33
C ASN A 52 -9.78 10.41 23.76
N LYS A 53 -9.83 10.11 22.44
CA LYS A 53 -8.92 9.20 21.75
C LYS A 53 -8.25 9.91 20.59
N LEU A 54 -7.00 9.54 20.28
CA LEU A 54 -6.33 10.07 19.11
C LEU A 54 -6.94 9.54 17.82
N ILE A 55 -7.21 10.48 16.91
CA ILE A 55 -7.64 10.22 15.54
C ILE A 55 -6.77 11.09 14.64
N ALA A 56 -6.10 10.48 13.66
CA ALA A 56 -5.43 11.24 12.62
C ALA A 56 -6.32 11.32 11.37
N TYR A 57 -6.37 12.49 10.79
CA TYR A 57 -7.00 12.75 9.50
C TYR A 57 -5.91 12.86 8.46
N CYS A 58 -5.91 11.99 7.47
CA CYS A 58 -4.90 11.99 6.42
C CYS A 58 -5.50 12.19 5.02
N LYS A 59 -4.63 12.55 4.08
CA LYS A 59 -4.93 12.59 2.66
C LYS A 59 -5.14 11.17 2.13
N GLU A 60 -5.89 11.06 1.04
CA GLU A 60 -5.98 9.80 0.30
C GLU A 60 -4.66 9.49 -0.39
N PRO A 61 -4.28 8.19 -0.50
CA PRO A 61 -3.18 7.78 -1.37
C PRO A 61 -3.43 8.23 -2.81
N SER A 62 -2.38 8.65 -3.50
CA SER A 62 -2.46 8.99 -4.92
C SER A 62 -2.50 7.72 -5.74
N VAL A 63 -3.60 7.46 -6.43
CA VAL A 63 -3.81 6.27 -7.27
C VAL A 63 -3.98 6.70 -8.70
N LYS A 64 -3.24 6.07 -9.61
CA LYS A 64 -3.29 6.34 -11.05
C LYS A 64 -4.01 5.20 -11.78
N ASP A 65 -4.78 5.55 -12.80
CA ASP A 65 -5.25 4.56 -13.77
C ASP A 65 -4.08 4.19 -14.68
N LEU A 66 -3.78 2.90 -14.78
CA LEU A 66 -2.74 2.42 -15.68
C LEU A 66 -3.20 2.54 -17.12
N LYS A 67 -2.53 3.42 -17.88
CA LYS A 67 -2.80 3.66 -19.30
C LYS A 67 -1.78 2.93 -20.16
N SER A 68 -2.11 2.71 -21.42
CA SER A 68 -1.29 1.97 -22.39
C SER A 68 0.09 2.57 -22.69
N SER A 69 0.37 3.78 -22.24
CA SER A 69 1.66 4.46 -22.38
C SER A 69 2.55 4.40 -21.12
N ASP A 70 2.04 3.94 -19.99
CA ASP A 70 2.64 4.16 -18.67
C ASP A 70 3.27 2.87 -18.10
N TYR A 71 4.08 2.15 -18.89
CA TYR A 71 4.70 0.89 -18.46
C TYR A 71 6.14 1.03 -17.94
N ASN A 72 6.61 2.22 -17.62
CA ASN A 72 7.85 2.42 -16.87
C ASN A 72 7.52 2.53 -15.36
N LEU A 73 7.33 1.38 -14.73
CA LEU A 73 6.81 1.23 -13.37
C LEU A 73 7.90 0.96 -12.31
N GLY A 74 9.16 1.19 -12.65
CA GLY A 74 10.29 0.88 -11.80
C GLY A 74 10.88 -0.52 -12.06
N LYS A 75 11.71 -1.01 -11.15
CA LYS A 75 12.40 -2.30 -11.29
C LYS A 75 11.60 -3.47 -10.72
N LEU A 76 10.87 -3.23 -9.65
CA LEU A 76 10.09 -4.25 -8.96
C LEU A 76 8.63 -3.82 -8.87
N VAL A 77 7.77 -4.54 -9.56
CA VAL A 77 6.32 -4.31 -9.64
C VAL A 77 5.59 -5.46 -8.98
N LEU A 78 4.58 -5.14 -8.18
CA LEU A 78 3.69 -6.12 -7.55
C LEU A 78 2.30 -6.02 -8.15
N ILE A 79 1.75 -7.12 -8.62
CA ILE A 79 0.35 -7.24 -9.02
C ILE A 79 -0.39 -8.08 -7.98
N LEU A 80 -1.46 -7.53 -7.42
CA LEU A 80 -2.34 -8.21 -6.47
C LEU A 80 -3.70 -8.42 -7.14
N ASP A 81 -3.91 -9.60 -7.72
CA ASP A 81 -5.11 -9.91 -8.51
C ASP A 81 -6.27 -10.35 -7.61
N GLU A 82 -7.28 -9.48 -7.48
CA GLU A 82 -8.50 -9.69 -6.69
C GLU A 82 -8.28 -9.94 -5.19
N VAL A 83 -7.29 -9.31 -4.57
CA VAL A 83 -7.16 -9.30 -3.11
C VAL A 83 -8.27 -8.41 -2.52
N GLN A 84 -9.30 -9.04 -1.93
CA GLN A 84 -10.52 -8.35 -1.48
C GLN A 84 -10.49 -7.98 0.00
N ASP A 85 -9.77 -8.74 0.82
CA ASP A 85 -9.62 -8.43 2.24
C ASP A 85 -8.70 -7.22 2.44
N THR A 86 -9.20 -6.21 3.17
CA THR A 86 -8.48 -4.96 3.41
C THR A 86 -7.21 -5.15 4.25
N ARG A 87 -7.20 -6.14 5.16
CA ARG A 87 -6.02 -6.42 5.99
C ARG A 87 -4.97 -7.15 5.19
N ASN A 88 -5.37 -8.07 4.29
CA ASN A 88 -4.45 -8.76 3.40
C ASN A 88 -3.82 -7.77 2.43
N LEU A 89 -4.60 -6.89 1.80
CA LEU A 89 -4.06 -5.82 0.97
C LEU A 89 -3.10 -4.94 1.78
N GLY A 90 -3.50 -4.49 2.97
CA GLY A 90 -2.64 -3.67 3.83
C GLY A 90 -1.32 -4.37 4.22
N SER A 91 -1.35 -5.67 4.51
CA SER A 91 -0.16 -6.47 4.83
C SER A 91 0.77 -6.61 3.63
N CYS A 92 0.22 -6.85 2.44
CA CYS A 92 1.00 -6.87 1.19
C CYS A 92 1.67 -5.53 0.93
N LEU A 93 0.94 -4.41 1.07
CA LEU A 93 1.50 -3.07 0.88
C LEU A 93 2.57 -2.72 1.91
N ARG A 94 2.41 -3.17 3.17
CA ARG A 94 3.44 -3.01 4.19
C ARG A 94 4.73 -3.73 3.81
N SER A 95 4.63 -4.99 3.41
CA SER A 95 5.78 -5.79 2.95
C SER A 95 6.39 -5.20 1.69
N ALA A 96 5.57 -4.83 0.70
CA ALA A 96 6.02 -4.19 -0.53
C ALA A 96 6.83 -2.92 -0.26
N SER A 97 6.32 -2.04 0.60
CA SER A 97 7.04 -0.82 1.01
C SER A 97 8.36 -1.12 1.71
N PHE A 98 8.40 -2.15 2.57
CA PHE A 98 9.60 -2.53 3.31
C PHE A 98 10.69 -3.12 2.39
N PHE A 99 10.28 -3.93 1.41
CA PHE A 99 11.20 -4.60 0.48
C PHE A 99 11.53 -3.78 -0.78
N GLY A 100 11.12 -2.52 -0.83
CA GLY A 100 11.49 -1.61 -1.91
C GLY A 100 10.81 -1.91 -3.25
N VAL A 101 9.55 -2.38 -3.22
CA VAL A 101 8.70 -2.42 -4.41
C VAL A 101 8.46 -1.00 -4.90
N ASP A 102 8.61 -0.77 -6.19
CA ASP A 102 8.39 0.56 -6.79
C ASP A 102 6.90 0.82 -7.01
N SER A 103 6.21 -0.13 -7.62
CA SER A 103 4.81 0.03 -8.03
C SER A 103 3.94 -1.15 -7.63
N VAL A 104 2.68 -0.86 -7.25
CA VAL A 104 1.67 -1.88 -6.98
C VAL A 104 0.44 -1.64 -7.87
N ILE A 105 -0.02 -2.72 -8.51
CA ILE A 105 -1.18 -2.73 -9.40
C ILE A 105 -2.26 -3.63 -8.81
N ILE A 106 -3.49 -3.13 -8.74
CA ILE A 106 -4.70 -3.92 -8.45
C ILE A 106 -5.71 -3.79 -9.59
N PRO A 107 -6.61 -4.75 -9.81
CA PRO A 107 -7.73 -4.57 -10.72
C PRO A 107 -8.67 -3.46 -10.22
N LYS A 108 -9.35 -2.78 -11.16
CA LYS A 108 -10.35 -1.75 -10.84
C LYS A 108 -11.56 -2.29 -10.09
N ASN A 109 -11.88 -3.56 -10.31
CA ASN A 109 -13.01 -4.24 -9.70
C ASN A 109 -12.53 -5.44 -8.90
N ASN A 110 -13.35 -5.89 -7.94
CA ASN A 110 -13.11 -7.08 -7.12
C ASN A 110 -11.81 -7.03 -6.29
N SER A 111 -11.37 -5.84 -5.89
CA SER A 111 -10.23 -5.64 -4.99
C SER A 111 -10.57 -4.66 -3.89
N ALA A 112 -9.90 -4.79 -2.76
CA ALA A 112 -9.95 -3.78 -1.71
C ALA A 112 -9.37 -2.45 -2.22
N GLU A 113 -9.86 -1.36 -1.67
CA GLU A 113 -9.46 0.00 -2.06
C GLU A 113 -8.22 0.46 -1.26
N TYR A 114 -7.25 1.05 -1.95
CA TYR A 114 -6.06 1.64 -1.32
C TYR A 114 -6.40 2.72 -0.27
N SER A 115 -7.50 3.46 -0.49
CA SER A 115 -7.97 4.52 0.40
C SER A 115 -8.78 4.02 1.60
N ASN A 116 -9.02 2.70 1.72
CA ASN A 116 -9.71 2.16 2.87
C ASN A 116 -8.88 2.40 4.15
N PRO A 117 -9.49 2.95 5.24
CA PRO A 117 -8.78 3.19 6.50
C PRO A 117 -8.04 1.95 7.02
N ALA A 118 -8.66 0.76 6.94
CA ALA A 118 -8.05 -0.49 7.39
C ALA A 118 -6.78 -0.86 6.59
N VAL A 119 -6.73 -0.54 5.29
CA VAL A 119 -5.54 -0.72 4.44
C VAL A 119 -4.41 0.19 4.90
N ILE A 120 -4.70 1.47 5.15
CA ILE A 120 -3.71 2.44 5.61
C ILE A 120 -3.19 2.07 7.01
N GLU A 121 -4.09 1.65 7.91
CA GLU A 121 -3.75 1.21 9.26
C GLU A 121 -2.88 -0.04 9.26
N THR A 122 -3.27 -1.08 8.50
CA THR A 122 -2.54 -2.35 8.43
C THR A 122 -1.19 -2.19 7.75
N SER A 123 -1.11 -1.38 6.69
CA SER A 123 0.17 -1.05 6.05
C SER A 123 1.04 -0.12 6.89
N THR A 124 0.54 0.40 8.02
CA THR A 124 1.22 1.40 8.87
C THR A 124 1.72 2.62 8.09
N GLY A 125 0.94 3.04 7.07
CA GLY A 125 1.30 4.13 6.17
C GLY A 125 2.20 3.72 4.99
N GLY A 126 2.63 2.46 4.89
CA GLY A 126 3.46 1.96 3.79
C GLY A 126 2.86 2.19 2.40
N VAL A 127 1.53 2.28 2.32
CA VAL A 127 0.79 2.64 1.09
C VAL A 127 1.25 3.98 0.48
N PHE A 128 1.78 4.90 1.27
CA PHE A 128 2.26 6.21 0.79
C PHE A 128 3.68 6.19 0.22
N ASN A 129 4.41 5.08 0.35
CA ASN A 129 5.75 4.90 -0.21
C ASN A 129 5.74 4.29 -1.62
N LEU A 130 4.58 3.89 -2.11
CA LEU A 130 4.43 3.10 -3.32
C LEU A 130 3.76 3.92 -4.43
N ASP A 131 4.16 3.71 -5.67
CA ASP A 131 3.38 4.13 -6.81
C ASP A 131 2.20 3.17 -7.01
N LEU A 132 0.98 3.69 -6.89
CA LEU A 132 -0.24 2.88 -6.86
C LEU A 132 -1.02 3.02 -8.16
N TYR A 133 -1.38 1.87 -8.73
CA TYR A 133 -2.09 1.80 -10.00
C TYR A 133 -3.33 0.93 -9.93
N LYS A 134 -4.32 1.26 -10.76
CA LYS A 134 -5.47 0.41 -11.06
C LYS A 134 -5.48 0.03 -12.52
N ALA A 135 -5.66 -1.26 -12.81
CA ALA A 135 -5.74 -1.80 -14.15
C ALA A 135 -7.15 -2.33 -14.46
N THR A 136 -7.61 -2.13 -15.68
CA THR A 136 -8.92 -2.65 -16.13
C THR A 136 -8.86 -4.13 -16.42
N ASN A 137 -7.74 -4.62 -16.96
CA ASN A 137 -7.52 -6.03 -17.34
C ASN A 137 -6.10 -6.43 -16.95
N ILE A 138 -5.98 -7.31 -15.96
CA ILE A 138 -4.68 -7.77 -15.44
C ILE A 138 -3.92 -8.59 -16.49
N ALA A 139 -4.59 -9.49 -17.23
CA ALA A 139 -3.93 -10.30 -18.25
C ALA A 139 -3.33 -9.44 -19.38
N GLU A 140 -4.07 -8.44 -19.85
CA GLU A 140 -3.55 -7.47 -20.83
C GLU A 140 -2.40 -6.64 -20.26
N THR A 141 -2.50 -6.24 -19.00
CA THR A 141 -1.44 -5.52 -18.29
C THR A 141 -0.16 -6.34 -18.22
N ILE A 142 -0.26 -7.62 -17.85
CA ILE A 142 0.88 -8.55 -17.82
C ILE A 142 1.54 -8.64 -19.19
N LYS A 143 0.76 -8.86 -20.26
CA LYS A 143 1.27 -8.93 -21.62
C LYS A 143 2.06 -7.67 -22.00
N LYS A 144 1.53 -6.50 -21.69
CA LYS A 144 2.20 -5.21 -21.98
C LYS A 144 3.46 -5.02 -21.15
N LEU A 145 3.48 -5.47 -19.89
CA LEU A 145 4.69 -5.44 -19.08
C LEU A 145 5.77 -6.34 -19.68
N GLN A 146 5.43 -7.54 -20.17
CA GLN A 146 6.37 -8.42 -20.88
C GLN A 146 6.90 -7.79 -22.18
N GLU A 147 6.05 -7.08 -22.95
CA GLU A 147 6.47 -6.30 -24.12
C GLU A 147 7.43 -5.14 -23.76
N ASN A 148 7.43 -4.68 -22.50
CA ASN A 148 8.32 -3.66 -21.95
C ASN A 148 9.48 -4.24 -21.11
N GLU A 149 9.88 -5.48 -21.43
CA GLU A 149 11.05 -6.18 -20.87
C GLU A 149 10.95 -6.54 -19.39
N TYR A 150 9.74 -6.61 -18.83
CA TYR A 150 9.55 -7.13 -17.48
C TYR A 150 9.48 -8.66 -17.50
N TRP A 151 10.20 -9.27 -16.57
CA TRP A 151 10.05 -10.68 -16.27
C TRP A 151 8.90 -10.88 -15.29
N VAL A 152 7.88 -11.63 -15.69
CA VAL A 152 6.67 -11.84 -14.90
C VAL A 152 6.67 -13.21 -14.24
N SER A 153 6.54 -13.24 -12.91
CA SER A 153 6.44 -14.46 -12.11
C SER A 153 5.11 -14.50 -11.35
N GLY A 154 4.31 -15.52 -11.62
CA GLY A 154 3.08 -15.80 -10.88
C GLY A 154 3.36 -16.75 -9.71
N PHE A 155 2.81 -16.47 -8.54
CA PHE A 155 2.94 -17.30 -7.34
C PHE A 155 1.69 -18.14 -7.13
N SER A 156 1.85 -19.45 -7.08
CA SER A 156 0.77 -20.41 -6.87
C SER A 156 1.24 -21.55 -5.98
N GLU A 157 0.35 -22.08 -5.14
CA GLU A 157 0.62 -23.28 -4.33
C GLU A 157 0.80 -24.54 -5.18
N HIS A 158 0.38 -24.50 -6.44
CA HIS A 158 0.51 -25.58 -7.42
C HIS A 158 1.72 -25.42 -8.35
N ALA A 159 2.60 -24.45 -8.08
CA ALA A 159 3.80 -24.26 -8.90
C ALA A 159 4.83 -25.36 -8.66
N ASP A 160 5.43 -25.88 -9.72
CA ASP A 160 6.48 -26.89 -9.64
C ASP A 160 7.84 -26.28 -9.27
N GLU A 161 8.05 -24.99 -9.52
CA GLU A 161 9.31 -24.30 -9.27
C GLU A 161 9.25 -23.50 -7.96
N MET A 162 10.27 -23.67 -7.12
CA MET A 162 10.41 -22.89 -5.88
C MET A 162 11.07 -21.53 -6.17
N VAL A 163 10.62 -20.48 -5.45
CA VAL A 163 11.10 -19.10 -5.65
C VAL A 163 12.62 -18.95 -5.42
N GLU A 164 13.20 -19.77 -4.55
CA GLU A 164 14.64 -19.78 -4.25
C GLU A 164 15.50 -20.19 -5.44
N ASN A 165 14.92 -20.93 -6.40
CA ASN A 165 15.60 -21.37 -7.62
C ASN A 165 15.45 -20.40 -8.79
N LYS A 166 14.82 -19.23 -8.54
CA LYS A 166 14.52 -18.25 -9.59
C LYS A 166 15.59 -17.18 -9.68
N ASP A 167 16.16 -17.02 -10.87
CA ASP A 167 16.96 -15.86 -11.18
C ASP A 167 16.04 -14.68 -11.54
N PHE A 168 16.13 -13.61 -10.77
CA PHE A 168 15.39 -12.38 -11.05
C PHE A 168 16.18 -11.48 -11.99
N SER A 169 15.50 -10.98 -13.02
CA SER A 169 16.06 -10.04 -13.99
C SER A 169 16.14 -8.62 -13.40
N GLU A 170 16.56 -7.65 -14.21
CA GLU A 170 16.62 -6.25 -13.79
C GLU A 170 15.22 -5.64 -13.56
N LYS A 171 14.21 -6.08 -14.33
CA LYS A 171 12.82 -5.64 -14.21
C LYS A 171 11.92 -6.83 -13.92
N ASN A 172 11.30 -6.85 -12.76
CA ASN A 172 10.48 -7.98 -12.32
C ASN A 172 9.06 -7.55 -11.98
N VAL A 173 8.11 -8.41 -12.30
CA VAL A 173 6.72 -8.34 -11.86
C VAL A 173 6.40 -9.60 -11.07
N LEU A 174 5.95 -9.43 -9.85
CA LEU A 174 5.46 -10.51 -8.99
C LEU A 174 3.94 -10.46 -8.97
N VAL A 175 3.29 -11.57 -9.30
CA VAL A 175 1.83 -11.66 -9.35
C VAL A 175 1.34 -12.60 -8.27
N PHE A 176 0.51 -12.09 -7.38
CA PHE A 176 -0.21 -12.85 -6.37
C PHE A 176 -1.70 -12.75 -6.63
N GLY A 177 -2.39 -13.88 -6.54
CA GLY A 177 -3.82 -13.96 -6.75
C GLY A 177 -4.65 -13.80 -5.48
N ASN A 178 -5.93 -14.02 -5.64
CA ASN A 178 -6.90 -14.09 -4.54
C ASN A 178 -6.57 -15.24 -3.59
N GLU A 179 -6.90 -15.06 -2.30
CA GLU A 179 -6.58 -16.02 -1.21
C GLU A 179 -7.21 -17.40 -1.40
N GLU A 180 -8.38 -17.47 -2.04
CA GLU A 180 -9.12 -18.72 -2.24
C GLU A 180 -8.96 -19.28 -3.66
N LYS A 181 -8.88 -18.40 -4.67
CA LYS A 181 -8.95 -18.78 -6.09
C LYS A 181 -7.59 -18.78 -6.80
N GLY A 182 -6.59 -18.18 -6.16
CA GLY A 182 -5.28 -17.98 -6.79
C GLY A 182 -5.31 -16.91 -7.90
N ILE A 183 -4.38 -17.03 -8.86
CA ILE A 183 -4.28 -16.16 -10.05
C ILE A 183 -5.28 -16.66 -11.09
N ARG A 184 -5.97 -15.74 -11.77
CA ARG A 184 -6.89 -16.05 -12.88
C ARG A 184 -6.17 -16.23 -14.21
#